data_b938b49b7131d82c48f08f9be86d16ac
#
_entry.id   b938b49b7131d82c48f08f9be86d16ac
#
_cell.length_a   1.000
_cell.length_b   1.000
_cell.length_c   1.000
_cell.angle_alpha   90.00
_cell.angle_beta   90.00
_cell.angle_gamma   90.00
#
_symmetry.space_group_name_H-M   'P 1'
#
loop_
_entity.id
_entity.type
_entity.pdbx_description
1 polymer ?
#
loop_
_entity_poly.entity_id
_entity_poly.type
_entity_poly.pdbx_seq_one_letter_code
_entity_poly.pdbx_strand_id
1 'polypeptide(L)'
;ERLRSKPLYPMTQQNKWPFPWPQQTIATYTAFRVDTPPVIDGKLDEICWQRAPRSPRFCDLISGAPALYDTRAAVLWDDENLYVGYWVEEPNVQARLTERDALIYEDNDVELFIAGQDAYYELEINALGTIYEVFFVWEEAFERAGYHLRPEFRRDADGVRPFPGVGFP
;
A
#
# COMPACT_ATOMS: atom_id res chain seq x y z
N GLU A 1 -13.87 24.80 13.46
CA GLU A 1 -13.14 24.19 14.57
C GLU A 1 -12.05 23.30 13.98
N ARG A 2 -10.78 23.73 14.08
CA ARG A 2 -9.65 23.01 13.49
C ARG A 2 -9.39 21.76 14.31
N LEU A 3 -9.60 20.58 13.72
CA LEU A 3 -9.10 19.34 14.25
C LEU A 3 -7.57 19.40 14.31
N ARG A 4 -7.02 19.63 15.48
CA ARG A 4 -5.59 19.47 15.74
C ARG A 4 -5.33 17.95 15.79
N SER A 5 -4.75 17.41 14.75
CA SER A 5 -4.20 16.05 14.78
C SER A 5 -3.06 16.01 15.81
N LYS A 6 -3.30 15.34 16.93
CA LYS A 6 -2.19 14.91 17.79
C LYS A 6 -1.39 13.85 17.01
N PRO A 7 -0.05 13.89 17.08
CA PRO A 7 0.73 12.77 16.53
C PRO A 7 0.28 11.46 17.18
N LEU A 8 -0.04 10.48 16.36
CA LEU A 8 -0.66 9.21 16.74
C LEU A 8 0.27 8.29 17.56
N TYR A 9 1.55 8.65 17.72
CA TYR A 9 2.51 7.88 18.49
C TYR A 9 3.34 8.77 19.40
N PRO A 10 3.44 8.47 20.72
CA PRO A 10 4.47 9.05 21.55
C PRO A 10 5.81 8.50 21.08
N MET A 11 6.65 9.35 20.53
CA MET A 11 8.00 9.07 20.04
C MET A 11 8.97 8.82 21.22
N THR A 12 8.72 7.82 22.06
CA THR A 12 9.57 7.54 23.23
C THR A 12 10.05 6.10 23.37
N GLN A 13 10.09 5.34 22.28
CA GLN A 13 10.94 4.15 22.24
C GLN A 13 11.72 4.17 20.94
N GLN A 14 13.04 4.09 21.05
CA GLN A 14 13.92 3.79 19.93
C GLN A 14 13.51 2.42 19.40
N ASN A 15 12.62 2.40 18.43
CA ASN A 15 12.33 1.20 17.67
C ASN A 15 13.63 0.78 17.02
N LYS A 16 14.21 -0.29 17.52
CA LYS A 16 15.37 -0.96 16.94
C LYS A 16 14.93 -1.70 15.67
N TRP A 17 14.50 -0.96 14.67
CA TRP A 17 14.47 -1.51 13.32
C TRP A 17 15.91 -1.82 12.92
N PRO A 18 16.17 -2.97 12.29
CA PRO A 18 17.52 -3.32 11.86
C PRO A 18 18.09 -2.33 10.83
N PHE A 19 17.25 -1.47 10.29
CA PHE A 19 17.60 -0.41 9.35
C PHE A 19 17.18 0.94 9.92
N PRO A 20 18.12 1.72 10.50
CA PRO A 20 17.82 3.07 10.97
C PRO A 20 17.63 4.01 9.78
N TRP A 21 16.41 4.10 9.27
CA TRP A 21 16.04 5.19 8.37
C TRP A 21 15.90 6.45 9.23
N PRO A 22 16.71 7.49 9.00
CA PRO A 22 16.48 8.75 9.66
C PRO A 22 15.07 9.22 9.28
N GLN A 23 14.30 9.67 10.25
CA GLN A 23 12.92 10.16 10.03
C GLN A 23 12.83 11.25 8.94
N GLN A 24 13.94 11.92 8.68
CA GLN A 24 14.11 12.92 7.62
C GLN A 24 14.09 12.34 6.19
N THR A 25 14.17 11.02 6.03
CA THR A 25 14.16 10.35 4.72
C THR A 25 12.81 9.77 4.35
N ILE A 26 11.81 9.84 5.24
CA ILE A 26 10.45 9.39 4.93
C ILE A 26 9.86 10.38 3.92
N ALA A 27 9.63 9.90 2.71
CA ALA A 27 9.00 10.70 1.67
C ALA A 27 7.55 11.02 2.06
N THR A 28 7.12 12.22 1.73
CA THR A 28 5.73 12.65 1.92
C THR A 28 5.11 12.99 0.57
N TYR A 29 3.85 12.67 0.42
CA TYR A 29 3.08 12.98 -0.78
C TYR A 29 1.76 13.65 -0.38
N THR A 30 1.33 14.65 -1.15
CA THR A 30 0.03 15.29 -0.96
C THR A 30 -0.91 14.82 -2.05
N ALA A 31 -1.91 14.04 -1.68
CA ALA A 31 -2.99 13.65 -2.58
C ALA A 31 -3.97 14.82 -2.77
N PHE A 32 -4.39 15.08 -3.99
CA PHE A 32 -5.32 16.16 -4.32
C PHE A 32 -6.72 15.61 -4.56
N ARG A 33 -7.70 16.40 -4.10
CA ARG A 33 -9.12 16.12 -4.37
C ARG A 33 -9.44 16.41 -5.84
N VAL A 34 -10.25 15.55 -6.43
CA VAL A 34 -10.82 15.76 -7.77
C VAL A 34 -12.32 16.01 -7.68
N ASP A 35 -12.82 16.88 -8.55
CA ASP A 35 -14.26 17.16 -8.68
C ASP A 35 -14.94 16.21 -9.65
N THR A 36 -14.14 15.65 -10.57
CA THR A 36 -14.59 14.65 -11.55
C THR A 36 -13.70 13.43 -11.45
N PRO A 37 -14.25 12.26 -11.09
CA PRO A 37 -13.50 11.01 -11.00
C PRO A 37 -12.80 10.67 -12.32
N PRO A 38 -11.57 10.15 -12.32
CA PRO A 38 -10.96 9.55 -13.51
C PRO A 38 -11.68 8.28 -13.92
N VAL A 39 -11.60 7.94 -15.19
CA VAL A 39 -12.08 6.65 -15.70
C VAL A 39 -11.04 5.58 -15.39
N ILE A 40 -11.45 4.46 -14.79
CA ILE A 40 -10.53 3.38 -14.46
C ILE A 40 -10.43 2.42 -15.65
N ASP A 41 -9.66 2.82 -16.66
CA ASP A 41 -9.45 2.06 -17.89
C ASP A 41 -7.97 1.71 -18.16
N GLY A 42 -7.10 1.95 -17.15
CA GLY A 42 -5.66 1.72 -17.24
C GLY A 42 -4.88 2.81 -17.96
N LYS A 43 -5.55 3.89 -18.40
CA LYS A 43 -4.88 5.05 -18.98
C LYS A 43 -4.84 6.18 -17.96
N LEU A 44 -3.77 6.93 -17.97
CA LEU A 44 -3.57 8.09 -17.10
C LEU A 44 -3.48 9.36 -17.95
N ASP A 45 -4.42 9.51 -18.89
CA ASP A 45 -4.42 10.59 -19.86
C ASP A 45 -5.43 11.71 -19.54
N GLU A 46 -6.27 11.54 -18.51
CA GLU A 46 -7.16 12.59 -18.08
C GLU A 46 -6.42 13.78 -17.47
N ILE A 47 -7.05 14.93 -17.54
CA ILE A 47 -6.49 16.20 -17.06
C ILE A 47 -6.16 16.16 -15.57
N CYS A 48 -6.88 15.39 -14.77
CA CYS A 48 -6.59 15.23 -13.34
C CYS A 48 -5.22 14.55 -13.11
N TRP A 49 -4.89 13.50 -13.87
CA TRP A 49 -3.60 12.83 -13.82
C TRP A 49 -2.45 13.70 -14.35
N GLN A 50 -2.71 14.49 -15.40
CA GLN A 50 -1.73 15.42 -15.93
C GLN A 50 -1.36 16.53 -14.94
N ARG A 51 -2.28 16.91 -14.06
CA ARG A 51 -2.09 17.94 -13.02
C ARG A 51 -1.60 17.38 -11.68
N ALA A 52 -1.80 16.09 -11.45
CA ALA A 52 -1.33 15.44 -10.23
C ALA A 52 0.20 15.44 -10.19
N PRO A 53 0.83 15.93 -9.11
CA PRO A 53 2.27 15.80 -8.97
C PRO A 53 2.61 14.30 -8.87
N ARG A 54 3.57 13.87 -9.66
CA ARG A 54 4.10 12.50 -9.53
C ARG A 54 5.03 12.43 -8.32
N SER A 55 5.08 11.27 -7.69
CA SER A 55 6.07 10.98 -6.66
C SER A 55 7.50 11.17 -7.19
N PRO A 56 8.50 11.34 -6.34
CA PRO A 56 9.86 11.04 -6.72
C PRO A 56 9.97 9.64 -7.33
N ARG A 57 11.03 9.40 -8.10
CA ARG A 57 11.37 8.06 -8.58
C ARG A 57 11.48 7.10 -7.41
N PHE A 58 10.95 5.90 -7.58
CA PHE A 58 11.06 4.85 -6.58
C PHE A 58 12.52 4.46 -6.38
N CYS A 59 12.82 4.02 -5.19
CA CYS A 59 14.13 3.56 -4.77
C CYS A 59 14.10 2.07 -4.50
N ASP A 60 15.25 1.45 -4.64
CA ASP A 60 15.45 0.08 -4.18
C ASP A 60 15.18 -0.01 -2.67
N LEU A 61 14.35 -0.95 -2.28
CA LEU A 61 13.86 -1.08 -0.90
C LEU A 61 15.00 -1.35 0.10
N ILE A 62 16.04 -2.05 -0.32
CA ILE A 62 17.13 -2.49 0.55
C ILE A 62 18.22 -1.41 0.64
N SER A 63 18.66 -0.92 -0.49
CA SER A 63 19.80 0.00 -0.56
C SER A 63 19.41 1.48 -0.48
N GLY A 64 18.14 1.82 -0.76
CA GLY A 64 17.69 3.20 -0.93
C GLY A 64 18.24 3.89 -2.18
N ALA A 65 18.98 3.18 -3.03
CA ALA A 65 19.47 3.72 -4.28
C ALA A 65 18.31 3.89 -5.27
N PRO A 66 18.43 4.80 -6.27
CA PRO A 66 17.41 4.89 -7.32
C PRO A 66 17.21 3.52 -7.98
N ALA A 67 15.96 3.10 -8.15
CA ALA A 67 15.63 1.86 -8.85
C ALA A 67 16.22 1.84 -10.28
N LEU A 68 16.43 0.67 -10.86
CA LEU A 68 17.03 0.54 -12.20
C LEU A 68 16.16 1.23 -13.25
N TYR A 69 14.84 1.05 -13.16
CA TYR A 69 13.86 1.66 -14.06
C TYR A 69 13.05 2.73 -13.34
N ASP A 70 12.49 3.70 -14.09
CA ASP A 70 11.72 4.79 -13.48
C ASP A 70 10.29 4.32 -13.17
N THR A 71 9.98 4.22 -11.89
CA THR A 71 8.63 4.02 -11.40
C THR A 71 8.21 5.22 -10.58
N ARG A 72 7.00 5.73 -10.83
CA ARG A 72 6.39 6.83 -10.11
C ARG A 72 4.92 6.58 -9.89
N ALA A 73 4.38 7.18 -8.84
CA ALA A 73 2.96 7.13 -8.55
C ALA A 73 2.37 8.53 -8.40
N ALA A 74 1.07 8.63 -8.56
CA ALA A 74 0.28 9.76 -8.12
C ALA A 74 -1.00 9.27 -7.44
N VAL A 75 -1.49 10.08 -6.50
CA VAL A 75 -2.68 9.75 -5.72
C VAL A 75 -3.66 10.92 -5.80
N LEU A 76 -4.89 10.60 -6.14
CA LEU A 76 -6.02 11.51 -6.15
C LEU A 76 -7.13 10.94 -5.28
N TRP A 77 -8.08 11.76 -4.89
CA TRP A 77 -9.21 11.30 -4.09
C TRP A 77 -10.46 12.14 -4.34
N ASP A 78 -11.61 11.58 -4.06
CA ASP A 78 -12.89 12.26 -3.92
C ASP A 78 -13.58 11.82 -2.61
N ASP A 79 -14.85 12.09 -2.46
CA ASP A 79 -15.57 11.78 -1.23
C ASP A 79 -15.85 10.27 -1.07
N GLU A 80 -15.64 9.46 -2.11
CA GLU A 80 -15.95 8.03 -2.13
C GLU A 80 -14.73 7.15 -2.37
N ASN A 81 -13.70 7.64 -3.08
CA ASN A 81 -12.63 6.81 -3.58
C ASN A 81 -11.24 7.44 -3.42
N LEU A 82 -10.25 6.57 -3.29
CA LEU A 82 -8.84 6.86 -3.48
C LEU A 82 -8.42 6.32 -4.85
N TYR A 83 -7.82 7.17 -5.68
CA TYR A 83 -7.33 6.83 -7.01
C TYR A 83 -5.81 6.81 -6.99
N VAL A 84 -5.20 5.71 -7.42
CA VAL A 84 -3.75 5.57 -7.48
C VAL A 84 -3.33 5.24 -8.90
N GLY A 85 -2.46 6.06 -9.46
CA GLY A 85 -1.90 5.84 -10.80
C GLY A 85 -0.41 5.57 -10.72
N TYR A 86 0.06 4.58 -11.46
CA TYR A 86 1.47 4.23 -11.55
C TYR A 86 1.98 4.42 -12.97
N TRP A 87 3.16 4.99 -13.12
CA TRP A 87 3.95 5.03 -14.35
C TRP A 87 5.17 4.17 -14.12
N VAL A 88 5.21 3.02 -14.77
CA VAL A 88 6.25 2.01 -14.60
C VAL A 88 7.03 1.85 -15.89
N GLU A 89 8.33 2.13 -15.85
CA GLU A 89 9.25 1.79 -16.92
C GLU A 89 9.68 0.34 -16.73
N GLU A 90 9.16 -0.58 -17.55
CA GLU A 90 9.50 -1.99 -17.49
C GLU A 90 9.70 -2.56 -18.90
N PRO A 91 10.97 -2.77 -19.32
CA PRO A 91 11.27 -3.24 -20.68
C PRO A 91 10.90 -4.71 -20.92
N ASN A 92 10.64 -5.48 -19.85
CA ASN A 92 10.34 -6.91 -19.93
C ASN A 92 9.17 -7.28 -19.03
N VAL A 93 8.00 -6.73 -19.33
CA VAL A 93 6.78 -7.00 -18.54
C VAL A 93 6.49 -8.49 -18.51
N GLN A 94 6.48 -9.06 -17.30
CA GLN A 94 6.14 -10.46 -17.05
C GLN A 94 4.99 -10.53 -16.06
N ALA A 95 3.87 -11.08 -16.51
CA ALA A 95 2.73 -11.41 -15.68
C ALA A 95 2.06 -12.67 -16.23
N ARG A 96 1.80 -13.64 -15.37
CA ARG A 96 1.30 -14.97 -15.73
C ARG A 96 0.11 -15.38 -14.89
N LEU A 97 0.02 -14.84 -13.69
CA LEU A 97 -0.98 -15.21 -12.70
C LEU A 97 -2.26 -14.42 -12.98
N THR A 98 -3.39 -15.12 -13.16
CA THR A 98 -4.68 -14.54 -13.55
C THR A 98 -5.78 -14.74 -12.52
N GLU A 99 -5.57 -15.64 -11.55
CA GLU A 99 -6.55 -15.92 -10.52
C GLU A 99 -6.45 -14.88 -9.41
N ARG A 100 -7.59 -14.35 -8.96
CA ARG A 100 -7.63 -13.42 -7.82
C ARG A 100 -6.97 -14.08 -6.60
N ASP A 101 -6.20 -13.29 -5.87
CA ASP A 101 -5.45 -13.70 -4.67
C ASP A 101 -4.37 -14.77 -4.95
N ALA A 102 -3.99 -14.97 -6.23
CA ALA A 102 -2.75 -15.67 -6.54
C ALA A 102 -1.55 -14.83 -6.05
N LEU A 103 -0.42 -15.48 -5.82
CA LEU A 103 0.80 -14.84 -5.27
C LEU A 103 1.48 -13.98 -6.36
N ILE A 104 0.82 -12.87 -6.74
CA ILE A 104 1.23 -12.05 -7.89
C ILE A 104 2.52 -11.27 -7.67
N TYR A 105 3.02 -11.20 -6.44
CA TYR A 105 4.38 -10.74 -6.16
C TYR A 105 5.49 -11.60 -6.81
N GLU A 106 5.14 -12.74 -7.42
CA GLU A 106 6.02 -13.51 -8.30
C GLU A 106 6.03 -13.00 -9.76
N ASP A 107 5.13 -12.09 -10.10
CA ASP A 107 5.05 -11.39 -11.38
C ASP A 107 5.64 -9.97 -11.26
N ASN A 108 5.58 -9.18 -12.34
CA ASN A 108 5.73 -7.74 -12.23
C ASN A 108 4.40 -7.13 -11.76
N ASP A 109 4.43 -6.48 -10.64
CA ASP A 109 3.28 -5.86 -10.01
C ASP A 109 3.58 -4.47 -9.45
N VAL A 110 2.57 -3.82 -8.93
CA VAL A 110 2.64 -2.61 -8.12
C VAL A 110 1.80 -2.81 -6.87
N GLU A 111 2.30 -2.29 -5.76
CA GLU A 111 1.72 -2.50 -4.45
C GLU A 111 1.29 -1.17 -3.82
N LEU A 112 0.22 -1.24 -3.03
CA LEU A 112 -0.28 -0.14 -2.21
C LEU A 112 -0.54 -0.63 -0.79
N PHE A 113 0.11 0.01 0.18
CA PHE A 113 -0.09 -0.24 1.59
C PHE A 113 -0.86 0.91 2.22
N ILE A 114 -1.98 0.63 2.87
CA ILE A 114 -2.78 1.61 3.59
C ILE A 114 -2.78 1.24 5.07
N ALA A 115 -2.01 1.98 5.86
CA ALA A 115 -1.81 1.67 7.27
C ALA A 115 -2.77 2.45 8.17
N GLY A 116 -3.38 1.74 9.11
CA GLY A 116 -4.08 2.26 10.27
C GLY A 116 -3.25 2.08 11.55
N GLN A 117 -3.87 2.31 12.69
CA GLN A 117 -3.21 2.17 14.00
C GLN A 117 -2.92 0.71 14.36
N ASP A 118 -3.84 -0.17 14.07
CA ASP A 118 -3.83 -1.56 14.54
C ASP A 118 -3.67 -2.57 13.41
N ALA A 119 -3.73 -2.11 12.17
CA ALA A 119 -3.74 -2.95 10.99
C ALA A 119 -3.30 -2.18 9.75
N TYR A 120 -2.95 -2.89 8.69
CA TYR A 120 -2.77 -2.31 7.37
C TYR A 120 -3.43 -3.19 6.30
N TYR A 121 -3.77 -2.55 5.22
CA TYR A 121 -4.29 -3.19 4.03
C TYR A 121 -3.22 -3.14 2.95
N GLU A 122 -2.99 -4.26 2.30
CA GLU A 122 -2.08 -4.44 1.18
C GLU A 122 -2.89 -4.80 -0.06
N LEU A 123 -2.68 -4.07 -1.12
CA LEU A 123 -3.28 -4.29 -2.41
C LEU A 123 -2.18 -4.35 -3.46
N GLU A 124 -2.12 -5.45 -4.18
CA GLU A 124 -1.21 -5.64 -5.30
C GLU A 124 -2.00 -5.80 -6.60
N ILE A 125 -1.42 -5.34 -7.69
CA ILE A 125 -1.98 -5.53 -9.02
C ILE A 125 -0.85 -5.80 -10.02
N ASN A 126 -0.93 -6.91 -10.74
CA ASN A 126 0.03 -7.24 -11.79
C ASN A 126 -0.33 -6.60 -13.15
N ALA A 127 0.54 -6.75 -14.13
CA ALA A 127 0.34 -6.17 -15.46
C ALA A 127 -0.86 -6.75 -16.25
N LEU A 128 -1.44 -7.86 -15.81
CA LEU A 128 -2.67 -8.43 -16.36
C LEU A 128 -3.94 -7.88 -15.67
N GLY A 129 -3.79 -7.09 -14.61
CA GLY A 129 -4.91 -6.59 -13.80
C GLY A 129 -5.39 -7.60 -12.77
N THR A 130 -4.63 -8.65 -12.50
CA THR A 130 -4.94 -9.60 -11.42
C THR A 130 -4.65 -8.92 -10.09
N ILE A 131 -5.56 -9.07 -9.16
CA ILE A 131 -5.51 -8.43 -7.85
C ILE A 131 -5.21 -9.49 -6.79
N TYR A 132 -4.28 -9.16 -5.90
CA TYR A 132 -4.07 -9.81 -4.62
C TYR A 132 -4.30 -8.77 -3.52
N GLU A 133 -5.01 -9.17 -2.47
CA GLU A 133 -5.29 -8.26 -1.36
C GLU A 133 -5.23 -8.98 -0.02
N VAL A 134 -4.60 -8.34 0.95
CA VAL A 134 -4.47 -8.85 2.31
C VAL A 134 -4.73 -7.75 3.32
N PHE A 135 -5.38 -8.12 4.40
CA PHE A 135 -5.55 -7.26 5.57
C PHE A 135 -4.72 -7.83 6.72
N PHE A 136 -3.70 -7.09 7.14
CA PHE A 136 -2.81 -7.47 8.22
C PHE A 136 -3.17 -6.76 9.51
N VAL A 137 -3.18 -7.50 10.61
CA VAL A 137 -3.32 -6.94 11.96
C VAL A 137 -2.00 -7.10 12.69
N TRP A 138 -1.51 -6.00 13.29
CA TRP A 138 -0.30 -6.06 14.09
C TRP A 138 -0.48 -7.03 15.27
N GLU A 139 0.54 -7.81 15.59
CA GLU A 139 0.44 -8.84 16.62
C GLU A 139 0.01 -8.27 17.97
N GLU A 140 0.62 -7.17 18.39
CA GLU A 140 0.26 -6.49 19.65
C GLU A 140 -1.14 -5.85 19.63
N ALA A 141 -1.71 -5.63 18.45
CA ALA A 141 -3.07 -5.10 18.30
C ALA A 141 -4.12 -6.20 18.29
N PHE A 142 -3.75 -7.44 18.02
CA PHE A 142 -4.69 -8.55 17.83
C PHE A 142 -5.64 -8.75 19.01
N GLU A 143 -5.10 -8.73 20.23
CA GLU A 143 -5.91 -8.82 21.45
C GLU A 143 -6.46 -7.45 21.85
N ARG A 144 -5.63 -6.41 21.87
CA ARG A 144 -6.00 -5.06 22.31
C ARG A 144 -7.18 -4.48 21.54
N ALA A 145 -7.23 -4.65 20.22
CA ALA A 145 -8.30 -4.16 19.36
C ALA A 145 -9.47 -5.15 19.20
N GLY A 146 -9.42 -6.29 19.88
CA GLY A 146 -10.52 -7.27 19.90
C GLY A 146 -10.62 -8.15 18.66
N TYR A 147 -9.62 -8.20 17.81
CA TYR A 147 -9.62 -9.04 16.61
C TYR A 147 -9.73 -10.53 16.95
N HIS A 148 -9.14 -10.98 18.06
CA HIS A 148 -9.22 -12.37 18.53
C HIS A 148 -10.65 -12.84 18.84
N LEU A 149 -11.59 -11.90 19.04
CA LEU A 149 -13.00 -12.21 19.30
C LEU A 149 -13.80 -12.42 18.00
N ARG A 150 -13.25 -12.07 16.88
CA ARG A 150 -13.90 -12.15 15.56
C ARG A 150 -13.60 -13.48 14.89
N PRO A 151 -14.62 -14.24 14.45
CA PRO A 151 -14.39 -15.55 13.81
C PRO A 151 -13.48 -15.50 12.59
N GLU A 152 -13.58 -14.42 11.80
CA GLU A 152 -12.79 -14.20 10.59
C GLU A 152 -11.29 -14.01 10.86
N PHE A 153 -10.91 -13.67 12.10
CA PHE A 153 -9.52 -13.49 12.51
C PHE A 153 -9.00 -14.61 13.42
N ARG A 154 -9.71 -15.73 13.49
CA ARG A 154 -9.23 -16.87 14.27
C ARG A 154 -7.94 -17.42 13.71
N ARG A 155 -6.97 -17.62 14.60
CA ARG A 155 -5.78 -18.42 14.31
C ARG A 155 -6.10 -19.88 14.50
N ASP A 156 -5.70 -20.74 13.59
CA ASP A 156 -5.63 -22.17 13.81
C ASP A 156 -4.42 -22.53 14.71
N ALA A 157 -4.25 -23.83 15.00
CA ALA A 157 -3.16 -24.31 15.86
C ALA A 157 -1.77 -23.99 15.30
N ASP A 158 -1.64 -23.81 14.00
CA ASP A 158 -0.38 -23.54 13.30
C ASP A 158 -0.19 -22.04 13.02
N GLY A 159 -1.12 -21.18 13.45
CA GLY A 159 -1.12 -19.75 13.18
C GLY A 159 -1.61 -19.39 11.79
N VAL A 160 -1.96 -20.37 10.97
CA VAL A 160 -2.55 -20.18 9.65
C VAL A 160 -4.04 -19.82 9.79
N ARG A 161 -4.55 -19.01 8.90
CA ARG A 161 -5.91 -18.52 9.02
C ARG A 161 -6.87 -19.17 8.07
N PRO A 162 -8.10 -19.42 8.56
CA PRO A 162 -9.14 -19.99 7.72
C PRO A 162 -9.72 -18.99 6.71
N PHE A 163 -9.33 -17.71 6.77
CA PHE A 163 -9.90 -16.67 5.92
C PHE A 163 -8.89 -16.16 4.89
N PRO A 164 -9.12 -16.35 3.58
CA PRO A 164 -8.28 -15.77 2.55
C PRO A 164 -8.19 -14.24 2.70
N GLY A 165 -7.02 -13.67 2.45
CA GLY A 165 -6.83 -12.23 2.47
C GLY A 165 -6.67 -11.59 3.85
N VAL A 166 -6.48 -12.36 4.93
CA VAL A 166 -6.14 -11.79 6.26
C VAL A 166 -4.79 -12.30 6.72
N GLY A 167 -3.76 -11.45 6.83
CA GLY A 167 -2.39 -11.76 7.29
C GLY A 167 -2.05 -11.19 8.66
N PHE A 168 -1.04 -11.77 9.33
CA PHE A 168 -0.34 -11.17 10.45
C PHE A 168 1.13 -11.03 10.07
N PRO A 169 1.73 -9.84 10.20
CA PRO A 169 3.16 -9.68 10.03
C PRO A 169 3.95 -10.41 11.10
#